data_5bceb091d42999d83a407cb2b885d3db
#
_entry.id   5bceb091d42999d83a407cb2b885d3db
#
_cell.length_a   1.000
_cell.length_b   1.000
_cell.length_c   1.000
_cell.angle_alpha   90.00
_cell.angle_beta   90.00
_cell.angle_gamma   90.00
#
_symmetry.space_group_name_H-M   'P 1'
#
loop_
_entity.id
_entity.type
_entity.pdbx_description
1 polymer ?
#
loop_
_entity_poly.entity_id
_entity_poly.type
_entity_poly.pdbx_seq_one_letter_code
_entity_poly.pdbx_strand_id
1 'polypeptide(L)'
;AREEINRIERGGNYGWDCREGFIAGPSACSTAGLIEPLSDYPHANGDNSITGGFVYRGNAVPVLRGRYVFGDFGSGRIWALEDDGQGGYSNDELIDTPYNISSFGLGADGELYFADYGNGRIRLLGSSGGGGTDAVPSSLADTGCVDASDPTVPASGLIPYAVNAPFWSDGAAKERYLALPDGERIGRTAAGDFDFPAGSVLLKSFRLAGRLIETRLLM
;
A
#
# COMPACT_ATOMS: atom_id res chain seq x y z
N ALA A 1 -15.15 19.39 -9.36
CA ALA A 1 -13.84 18.88 -8.93
C ALA A 1 -13.56 17.56 -9.64
N ARG A 2 -12.29 17.24 -9.80
CA ARG A 2 -11.81 16.01 -10.41
C ARG A 2 -10.64 15.45 -9.61
N GLU A 3 -10.48 14.17 -9.64
CA GLU A 3 -9.29 13.47 -9.16
C GLU A 3 -8.42 13.09 -10.35
N GLU A 4 -7.10 13.09 -10.20
CA GLU A 4 -6.18 12.87 -11.31
C GLU A 4 -5.02 11.92 -10.96
N ILE A 5 -4.50 11.24 -11.97
CA ILE A 5 -3.36 10.34 -11.87
C ILE A 5 -2.24 10.91 -12.72
N ASN A 6 -1.10 11.16 -12.07
CA ASN A 6 0.08 11.73 -12.71
C ASN A 6 1.27 10.77 -12.64
N ARG A 7 2.04 10.71 -13.71
CA ARG A 7 3.40 10.18 -13.67
C ARG A 7 4.34 11.30 -13.28
N ILE A 8 4.86 11.24 -12.06
CA ILE A 8 5.66 12.31 -11.49
C ILE A 8 7.06 12.34 -12.11
N GLU A 9 7.45 13.51 -12.63
CA GLU A 9 8.76 13.78 -13.18
C GLU A 9 9.47 14.88 -12.36
N ARG A 10 10.78 14.80 -12.29
CA ARG A 10 11.56 15.77 -11.51
C ARG A 10 11.42 17.17 -12.12
N GLY A 11 10.91 18.12 -11.34
CA GLY A 11 10.69 19.50 -11.77
C GLY A 11 9.44 19.70 -12.62
N GLY A 12 8.59 18.66 -12.76
CA GLY A 12 7.33 18.74 -13.47
C GLY A 12 6.34 19.68 -12.79
N ASN A 13 5.55 20.38 -13.59
CA ASN A 13 4.44 21.21 -13.14
C ASN A 13 3.14 20.63 -13.71
N TYR A 14 2.24 20.14 -12.81
CA TYR A 14 0.99 19.46 -13.15
C TYR A 14 -0.22 20.39 -13.13
N GLY A 15 0.00 21.68 -12.96
CA GLY A 15 -0.95 22.71 -13.32
C GLY A 15 -1.92 23.19 -12.25
N TRP A 16 -1.90 22.65 -11.08
CA TRP A 16 -2.75 23.15 -10.00
C TRP A 16 -2.39 24.61 -9.65
N ASP A 17 -3.37 25.57 -9.63
CA ASP A 17 -4.83 25.44 -9.82
C ASP A 17 -5.32 25.96 -11.18
N CYS A 18 -4.41 26.12 -12.15
CA CYS A 18 -4.75 26.46 -13.55
C CYS A 18 -5.46 25.33 -14.28
N ARG A 19 -5.20 24.10 -13.85
CA ARG A 19 -5.77 22.85 -14.34
C ARG A 19 -6.34 22.06 -13.18
N GLU A 20 -7.39 21.32 -13.45
CA GLU A 20 -8.00 20.36 -12.56
C GLU A 20 -8.35 19.10 -13.39
N GLY A 21 -7.45 18.12 -13.39
CA GLY A 21 -7.46 17.06 -14.36
C GLY A 21 -7.28 17.61 -15.78
N PHE A 22 -8.07 17.11 -16.73
CA PHE A 22 -8.06 17.59 -18.10
C PHE A 22 -8.86 18.86 -18.34
N ILE A 23 -9.48 19.45 -17.33
CA ILE A 23 -10.28 20.67 -17.48
C ILE A 23 -9.55 21.91 -16.95
N ALA A 24 -10.05 23.09 -17.30
CA ALA A 24 -9.57 24.33 -16.72
C ALA A 24 -9.86 24.40 -15.22
N GLY A 25 -8.85 24.76 -14.44
CA GLY A 25 -8.99 25.02 -13.02
C GLY A 25 -9.62 26.40 -12.74
N PRO A 26 -9.80 26.76 -11.46
CA PRO A 26 -10.44 28.02 -11.06
C PRO A 26 -9.61 29.26 -11.42
N SER A 27 -8.29 29.14 -11.56
CA SER A 27 -7.41 30.26 -11.88
C SER A 27 -7.16 30.38 -13.39
N ALA A 28 -7.34 31.59 -13.92
CA ALA A 28 -6.99 31.89 -15.30
C ALA A 28 -5.47 32.13 -15.41
N CYS A 29 -4.75 31.15 -15.96
CA CYS A 29 -3.31 31.22 -16.12
C CYS A 29 -2.81 30.48 -17.39
N SER A 30 -1.54 30.67 -17.70
CA SER A 30 -0.93 29.99 -18.84
C SER A 30 -0.82 28.49 -18.56
N THR A 31 -1.23 27.68 -19.52
CA THR A 31 -1.06 26.22 -19.51
C THR A 31 0.20 25.77 -20.23
N ALA A 32 1.03 26.73 -20.70
CA ALA A 32 2.27 26.40 -21.41
C ALA A 32 3.28 25.71 -20.46
N GLY A 33 3.76 24.54 -20.85
CA GLY A 33 4.74 23.76 -20.08
C GLY A 33 4.15 22.97 -18.91
N LEU A 34 2.84 22.92 -18.77
CA LEU A 34 2.19 22.02 -17.83
C LEU A 34 2.22 20.57 -18.37
N ILE A 35 2.34 19.63 -17.45
CA ILE A 35 2.24 18.19 -17.74
C ILE A 35 0.80 17.77 -17.47
N GLU A 36 0.15 17.25 -18.50
CA GLU A 36 -1.20 16.72 -18.38
C GLU A 36 -1.19 15.39 -17.59
N PRO A 37 -2.25 15.09 -16.83
CA PRO A 37 -2.37 13.82 -16.13
C PRO A 37 -2.47 12.65 -17.13
N LEU A 38 -2.15 11.44 -16.65
CA LEU A 38 -2.38 10.22 -17.42
C LEU A 38 -3.87 9.91 -17.55
N SER A 39 -4.62 10.17 -16.48
CA SER A 39 -6.05 9.97 -16.42
C SER A 39 -6.66 10.86 -15.33
N ASP A 40 -7.96 11.12 -15.44
CA ASP A 40 -8.74 11.79 -14.41
C ASP A 40 -10.16 11.20 -14.31
N TYR A 41 -10.87 11.54 -13.23
CA TYR A 41 -12.31 11.23 -13.09
C TYR A 41 -13.03 12.31 -12.28
N PRO A 42 -14.34 12.57 -12.56
CA PRO A 42 -15.09 13.61 -11.84
C PRO A 42 -15.52 13.14 -10.46
N HIS A 43 -15.76 14.09 -9.56
CA HIS A 43 -16.51 13.84 -8.32
C HIS A 43 -17.98 13.50 -8.67
N ALA A 44 -18.25 12.22 -8.78
CA ALA A 44 -19.57 11.69 -9.12
C ALA A 44 -19.73 10.27 -8.54
N ASN A 45 -20.96 9.86 -8.28
CA ASN A 45 -21.30 8.51 -7.80
C ASN A 45 -20.54 8.08 -6.51
N GLY A 46 -20.20 9.05 -5.67
CA GLY A 46 -19.44 8.80 -4.43
C GLY A 46 -17.94 8.98 -4.56
N ASP A 47 -17.41 9.08 -5.77
CA ASP A 47 -15.97 9.35 -6.00
C ASP A 47 -15.64 10.78 -5.59
N ASN A 48 -14.62 10.95 -4.77
CA ASN A 48 -14.23 12.28 -4.29
C ASN A 48 -12.83 12.34 -3.67
N SER A 49 -12.10 11.25 -3.61
CA SER A 49 -10.79 11.22 -2.97
C SER A 49 -9.97 10.04 -3.46
N ILE A 50 -9.13 10.29 -4.45
CA ILE A 50 -8.25 9.26 -5.00
C ILE A 50 -7.26 8.75 -3.95
N THR A 51 -7.11 7.45 -3.89
CA THR A 51 -6.09 6.76 -3.12
C THR A 51 -5.10 6.14 -4.09
N GLY A 52 -3.87 6.63 -4.04
CA GLY A 52 -2.77 6.10 -4.85
C GLY A 52 -2.45 4.65 -4.49
N GLY A 53 -1.90 3.92 -5.46
CA GLY A 53 -1.67 2.49 -5.38
C GLY A 53 -0.32 2.05 -5.92
N PHE A 54 -0.30 0.91 -6.58
CA PHE A 54 0.93 0.29 -7.07
C PHE A 54 0.77 -0.31 -8.46
N VAL A 55 1.87 -0.44 -9.18
CA VAL A 55 1.93 -1.30 -10.36
C VAL A 55 1.90 -2.75 -9.87
N TYR A 56 0.83 -3.47 -10.24
CA TYR A 56 0.64 -4.87 -9.83
C TYR A 56 1.71 -5.77 -10.43
N ARG A 57 2.34 -6.59 -9.58
CA ARG A 57 3.41 -7.53 -9.95
C ARG A 57 3.19 -8.94 -9.42
N GLY A 58 2.06 -9.17 -8.74
CA GLY A 58 1.67 -10.47 -8.21
C GLY A 58 1.30 -11.50 -9.29
N ASN A 59 0.92 -12.68 -8.84
CA ASN A 59 0.55 -13.80 -9.71
C ASN A 59 -0.91 -14.22 -9.55
N ALA A 60 -1.58 -13.82 -8.45
CA ALA A 60 -2.97 -14.21 -8.17
C ALA A 60 -3.97 -13.63 -9.18
N VAL A 61 -3.66 -12.45 -9.76
CA VAL A 61 -4.50 -11.79 -10.78
C VAL A 61 -3.66 -11.46 -12.02
N PRO A 62 -3.33 -12.44 -12.87
CA PRO A 62 -2.37 -12.26 -14.00
C PRO A 62 -2.74 -11.15 -14.98
N VAL A 63 -4.05 -10.89 -15.17
CA VAL A 63 -4.55 -9.83 -16.07
C VAL A 63 -4.17 -8.42 -15.59
N LEU A 64 -3.86 -8.23 -14.31
CA LEU A 64 -3.44 -6.94 -13.74
C LEU A 64 -1.93 -6.70 -13.84
N ARG A 65 -1.15 -7.69 -14.25
CA ARG A 65 0.30 -7.60 -14.24
C ARG A 65 0.81 -6.47 -15.13
N GLY A 66 1.57 -5.54 -14.52
CA GLY A 66 2.08 -4.34 -15.18
C GLY A 66 1.13 -3.15 -15.15
N ARG A 67 -0.12 -3.31 -14.76
CA ARG A 67 -1.11 -2.23 -14.65
C ARG A 67 -0.98 -1.52 -13.30
N TYR A 68 -1.15 -0.21 -13.30
CA TYR A 68 -1.22 0.58 -12.07
C TYR A 68 -2.61 0.47 -11.46
N VAL A 69 -2.71 -0.05 -10.25
CA VAL A 69 -3.99 -0.22 -9.52
C VAL A 69 -4.11 0.88 -8.47
N PHE A 70 -5.25 1.53 -8.41
CA PHE A 70 -5.58 2.62 -7.51
C PHE A 70 -7.06 2.56 -7.11
N GLY A 71 -7.49 3.37 -6.16
CA GLY A 71 -8.87 3.39 -5.70
C GLY A 71 -9.34 4.78 -5.29
N ASP A 72 -10.58 4.86 -4.81
CA ASP A 72 -11.17 6.05 -4.23
C ASP A 72 -11.65 5.75 -2.81
N PHE A 73 -11.34 6.67 -1.88
CA PHE A 73 -11.72 6.52 -0.48
C PHE A 73 -13.22 6.68 -0.26
N GLY A 74 -13.85 7.59 -1.01
CA GLY A 74 -15.26 7.90 -0.82
C GLY A 74 -16.20 6.84 -1.37
N SER A 75 -15.96 6.41 -2.61
CA SER A 75 -16.79 5.39 -3.27
C SER A 75 -16.41 3.96 -2.91
N GLY A 76 -15.14 3.71 -2.62
CA GLY A 76 -14.61 2.34 -2.45
C GLY A 76 -14.32 1.61 -3.75
N ARG A 77 -14.38 2.30 -4.88
CA ARG A 77 -14.06 1.71 -6.18
C ARG A 77 -12.55 1.54 -6.36
N ILE A 78 -12.17 0.49 -7.06
CA ILE A 78 -10.79 0.18 -7.43
C ILE A 78 -10.72 0.05 -8.95
N TRP A 79 -9.73 0.71 -9.54
CA TRP A 79 -9.46 0.69 -10.98
C TRP A 79 -8.05 0.20 -11.27
N ALA A 80 -7.84 -0.21 -12.51
CA ALA A 80 -6.52 -0.39 -13.09
C ALA A 80 -6.32 0.57 -14.26
N LEU A 81 -5.20 1.30 -14.24
CA LEU A 81 -4.76 2.13 -15.35
C LEU A 81 -3.98 1.26 -16.35
N GLU A 82 -4.33 1.32 -17.59
CA GLU A 82 -3.66 0.60 -18.68
C GLU A 82 -3.20 1.57 -19.78
N ASP A 83 -1.96 1.41 -20.21
CA ASP A 83 -1.40 2.14 -21.36
C ASP A 83 -1.95 1.52 -22.65
N ASP A 84 -2.60 2.32 -23.51
CA ASP A 84 -3.16 1.89 -24.79
C ASP A 84 -2.10 1.69 -25.89
N GLY A 85 -0.82 1.94 -25.58
CA GLY A 85 0.29 1.87 -26.50
C GLY A 85 0.33 2.99 -27.55
N GLN A 86 -0.58 3.95 -27.47
CA GLN A 86 -0.68 5.11 -28.37
C GLN A 86 -0.45 6.45 -27.63
N GLY A 87 -0.07 6.35 -26.35
CA GLY A 87 0.17 7.48 -25.47
C GLY A 87 -1.06 7.90 -24.66
N GLY A 88 -2.15 7.16 -24.73
CA GLY A 88 -3.33 7.30 -23.89
C GLY A 88 -3.40 6.25 -22.80
N TYR A 89 -4.31 6.47 -21.86
CA TYR A 89 -4.57 5.54 -20.74
C TYR A 89 -6.06 5.36 -20.54
N SER A 90 -6.47 4.14 -20.20
CA SER A 90 -7.84 3.81 -19.78
C SER A 90 -7.90 3.48 -18.29
N ASN A 91 -9.04 3.84 -17.63
CA ASN A 91 -9.35 3.43 -16.27
C ASN A 91 -10.36 2.29 -16.33
N ASP A 92 -9.91 1.07 -16.13
CA ASP A 92 -10.80 -0.08 -16.07
C ASP A 92 -11.23 -0.29 -14.63
N GLU A 93 -12.54 -0.19 -14.37
CA GLU A 93 -13.09 -0.50 -13.04
C GLU A 93 -12.98 -2.00 -12.79
N LEU A 94 -12.25 -2.34 -11.72
CA LEU A 94 -12.04 -3.74 -11.32
C LEU A 94 -13.13 -4.21 -10.36
N ILE A 95 -13.50 -3.37 -9.41
CA ILE A 95 -14.47 -3.70 -8.38
C ILE A 95 -15.02 -2.43 -7.71
N ASP A 96 -16.31 -2.43 -7.43
CA ASP A 96 -16.99 -1.49 -6.57
C ASP A 96 -17.18 -2.16 -5.20
N THR A 97 -16.51 -1.62 -4.17
CA THR A 97 -16.55 -2.17 -2.82
C THR A 97 -17.29 -1.25 -1.85
N PRO A 98 -17.89 -1.77 -0.78
CA PRO A 98 -18.51 -0.93 0.26
C PRO A 98 -17.48 -0.37 1.26
N TYR A 99 -16.19 -0.31 0.91
CA TYR A 99 -15.10 0.01 1.84
C TYR A 99 -14.52 1.39 1.60
N ASN A 100 -14.04 2.05 2.65
CA ASN A 100 -13.27 3.28 2.54
C ASN A 100 -11.79 2.91 2.37
N ILE A 101 -11.27 3.04 1.16
CA ILE A 101 -9.91 2.62 0.80
C ILE A 101 -8.92 3.74 1.14
N SER A 102 -8.20 3.61 2.24
CA SER A 102 -7.29 4.67 2.71
C SER A 102 -5.84 4.51 2.27
N SER A 103 -5.43 3.33 1.86
CA SER A 103 -4.08 3.08 1.32
C SER A 103 -4.00 1.72 0.62
N PHE A 104 -2.94 1.53 -0.17
CA PHE A 104 -2.55 0.25 -0.73
C PHE A 104 -1.17 -0.17 -0.22
N GLY A 105 -0.86 -1.46 -0.28
CA GLY A 105 0.42 -2.03 0.04
C GLY A 105 0.69 -3.30 -0.75
N LEU A 106 1.98 -3.63 -0.94
CA LEU A 106 2.39 -4.87 -1.59
C LEU A 106 2.83 -5.89 -0.54
N GLY A 107 2.37 -7.12 -0.67
CA GLY A 107 2.94 -8.27 0.00
C GLY A 107 4.32 -8.64 -0.56
N ALA A 108 5.05 -9.47 0.16
CA ALA A 108 6.35 -9.97 -0.28
C ALA A 108 6.29 -10.77 -1.59
N ASP A 109 5.15 -11.37 -1.88
CA ASP A 109 4.82 -12.08 -3.11
C ASP A 109 4.40 -11.16 -4.27
N GLY A 110 4.35 -9.84 -4.04
CA GLY A 110 3.90 -8.85 -5.01
C GLY A 110 2.38 -8.72 -5.12
N GLU A 111 1.63 -9.42 -4.26
CA GLU A 111 0.17 -9.29 -4.21
C GLU A 111 -0.24 -7.95 -3.60
N LEU A 112 -1.36 -7.41 -4.04
CA LEU A 112 -1.83 -6.09 -3.65
C LEU A 112 -2.87 -6.18 -2.54
N TYR A 113 -2.62 -5.44 -1.48
CA TYR A 113 -3.53 -5.28 -0.35
C TYR A 113 -4.02 -3.84 -0.28
N PHE A 114 -5.19 -3.65 0.33
CA PHE A 114 -5.69 -2.31 0.64
C PHE A 114 -6.22 -2.24 2.08
N ALA A 115 -6.12 -1.05 2.65
CA ALA A 115 -6.66 -0.77 3.99
C ALA A 115 -8.11 -0.31 3.89
N ASP A 116 -9.00 -1.08 4.48
CA ASP A 116 -10.39 -0.76 4.70
C ASP A 116 -10.52 0.04 6.01
N TYR A 117 -10.51 1.37 5.87
CA TYR A 117 -10.47 2.29 7.01
C TYR A 117 -11.70 2.15 7.91
N GLY A 118 -12.89 2.03 7.30
CA GLY A 118 -14.15 1.97 8.05
C GLY A 118 -14.29 0.75 8.96
N ASN A 119 -13.64 -0.36 8.58
CA ASN A 119 -13.69 -1.62 9.33
C ASN A 119 -12.38 -1.97 10.05
N GLY A 120 -11.32 -1.15 9.88
CA GLY A 120 -10.01 -1.39 10.48
C GLY A 120 -9.35 -2.70 10.00
N ARG A 121 -9.49 -3.03 8.71
CA ARG A 121 -9.00 -4.29 8.13
C ARG A 121 -8.06 -4.05 6.96
N ILE A 122 -7.14 -4.98 6.77
CA ILE A 122 -6.36 -5.13 5.54
C ILE A 122 -7.02 -6.20 4.68
N ARG A 123 -7.19 -5.91 3.41
CA ARG A 123 -7.83 -6.81 2.44
C ARG A 123 -6.91 -7.10 1.27
N LEU A 124 -6.89 -8.32 0.83
CA LEU A 124 -6.18 -8.75 -0.38
C LEU A 124 -7.05 -8.44 -1.61
N LEU A 125 -6.46 -7.81 -2.63
CA LEU A 125 -7.06 -7.73 -3.96
C LEU A 125 -6.78 -9.04 -4.70
N GLY A 126 -7.80 -9.87 -4.86
CA GLY A 126 -7.69 -11.18 -5.50
C GLY A 126 -8.74 -11.41 -6.56
N SER A 127 -8.55 -12.43 -7.41
CA SER A 127 -9.60 -12.87 -8.34
C SER A 127 -10.68 -13.64 -7.58
N SER A 128 -11.93 -13.46 -7.94
CA SER A 128 -13.08 -14.16 -7.37
C SER A 128 -13.14 -15.68 -7.62
N GLY A 129 -12.00 -16.30 -8.01
CA GLY A 129 -11.92 -17.72 -8.40
C GLY A 129 -10.78 -18.52 -7.78
N GLY A 130 -10.05 -17.99 -6.82
CA GLY A 130 -8.93 -18.70 -6.20
C GLY A 130 -8.97 -18.57 -4.67
N GLY A 131 -9.51 -19.55 -3.97
CA GLY A 131 -9.37 -19.67 -2.53
C GLY A 131 -7.93 -19.96 -2.14
N GLY A 132 -7.08 -18.94 -2.11
CA GLY A 132 -5.84 -18.97 -1.38
C GLY A 132 -6.16 -18.68 0.08
N THR A 133 -5.81 -19.59 0.96
CA THR A 133 -6.05 -19.53 2.41
C THR A 133 -5.05 -18.62 3.15
N ASP A 134 -4.42 -17.68 2.45
CA ASP A 134 -3.51 -16.71 3.05
C ASP A 134 -4.22 -15.38 3.36
N ALA A 135 -5.36 -15.47 4.03
CA ALA A 135 -5.97 -14.32 4.65
C ALA A 135 -5.02 -13.81 5.76
N VAL A 136 -4.59 -12.54 5.66
CA VAL A 136 -3.91 -11.91 6.79
C VAL A 136 -4.75 -12.15 8.03
N PRO A 137 -4.20 -12.77 9.08
CA PRO A 137 -4.97 -13.08 10.27
C PRO A 137 -5.67 -11.84 10.83
N SER A 138 -6.93 -11.98 11.20
CA SER A 138 -7.71 -10.84 11.73
C SER A 138 -7.31 -10.46 13.16
N SER A 139 -6.52 -11.28 13.81
CA SER A 139 -5.99 -11.07 15.16
C SER A 139 -4.47 -11.17 15.16
N LEU A 140 -3.80 -10.32 15.91
CA LEU A 140 -2.35 -10.39 16.10
C LEU A 140 -1.93 -11.75 16.71
N ALA A 141 -2.75 -12.33 17.58
CA ALA A 141 -2.51 -13.64 18.17
C ALA A 141 -2.43 -14.77 17.12
N ASP A 142 -3.17 -14.64 16.02
CA ASP A 142 -3.24 -15.67 14.97
C ASP A 142 -2.11 -15.55 13.94
N THR A 143 -1.26 -14.52 14.04
CA THR A 143 -0.14 -14.30 13.11
C THR A 143 1.06 -15.21 13.36
N GLY A 144 1.13 -15.84 14.53
CA GLY A 144 2.32 -16.56 14.99
C GLY A 144 3.51 -15.67 15.37
N CYS A 145 3.39 -14.34 15.26
CA CYS A 145 4.44 -13.40 15.60
C CYS A 145 4.45 -12.95 17.07
N VAL A 146 3.42 -13.31 17.82
CA VAL A 146 3.29 -13.08 19.26
C VAL A 146 2.83 -14.33 19.97
N ASP A 147 2.97 -14.35 21.30
CA ASP A 147 2.38 -15.41 22.11
C ASP A 147 0.85 -15.37 21.98
N ALA A 148 0.23 -16.50 21.61
CA ALA A 148 -1.20 -16.55 21.37
C ALA A 148 -2.05 -16.30 22.65
N SER A 149 -1.49 -16.57 23.82
CA SER A 149 -2.13 -16.33 25.12
C SER A 149 -1.90 -14.94 25.68
N ASP A 150 -0.80 -14.30 25.26
CA ASP A 150 -0.47 -12.90 25.60
C ASP A 150 0.12 -12.16 24.37
N PRO A 151 -0.71 -11.55 23.55
CA PRO A 151 -0.25 -10.85 22.35
C PRO A 151 0.65 -9.62 22.61
N THR A 152 0.91 -9.29 23.87
CA THR A 152 1.89 -8.25 24.22
C THR A 152 3.33 -8.76 24.29
N VAL A 153 3.50 -10.09 24.19
CA VAL A 153 4.78 -10.79 24.23
C VAL A 153 5.11 -11.31 22.82
N PRO A 154 6.31 -11.02 22.27
CA PRO A 154 6.76 -11.59 21.02
C PRO A 154 6.85 -13.12 21.08
N ALA A 155 6.55 -13.80 19.99
CA ALA A 155 6.66 -15.27 19.91
C ALA A 155 8.10 -15.73 20.16
N SER A 156 8.25 -16.92 20.72
CA SER A 156 9.54 -17.57 20.87
C SER A 156 10.15 -17.86 19.50
N GLY A 157 11.47 -17.64 19.35
CA GLY A 157 12.18 -17.86 18.09
C GLY A 157 12.33 -16.61 17.21
N LEU A 158 11.66 -15.52 17.50
CA LEU A 158 11.92 -14.25 16.83
C LEU A 158 13.31 -13.71 17.17
N ILE A 159 13.99 -13.18 16.17
CA ILE A 159 15.34 -12.63 16.28
C ILE A 159 15.25 -11.13 16.65
N PRO A 160 15.67 -10.71 17.86
CA PRO A 160 15.65 -9.30 18.21
C PRO A 160 16.74 -8.55 17.43
N TYR A 161 16.43 -7.32 16.97
CA TYR A 161 17.43 -6.47 16.33
C TYR A 161 17.27 -5.00 16.73
N ALA A 162 18.34 -4.23 16.54
CA ALA A 162 18.36 -2.80 16.76
C ALA A 162 18.76 -2.05 15.49
N VAL A 163 18.34 -0.80 15.38
CA VAL A 163 18.78 0.12 14.33
C VAL A 163 19.83 1.07 14.87
N ASN A 164 20.83 1.42 14.04
CA ASN A 164 21.93 2.30 14.45
C ASN A 164 21.47 3.74 14.68
N ALA A 165 20.41 4.18 14.00
CA ALA A 165 19.83 5.52 14.10
C ALA A 165 18.30 5.43 14.31
N PRO A 166 17.83 5.27 15.56
CA PRO A 166 16.40 5.17 15.82
C PRO A 166 15.73 6.54 15.65
N PHE A 167 14.64 6.56 14.89
CA PHE A 167 13.75 7.74 14.84
C PHE A 167 13.03 7.92 16.19
N TRP A 168 12.87 9.20 16.58
CA TRP A 168 12.01 9.56 17.70
C TRP A 168 10.53 9.26 17.39
N SER A 169 9.76 8.85 18.38
CA SER A 169 8.32 8.55 18.25
C SER A 169 7.65 8.86 19.58
N ASP A 170 7.45 10.14 19.85
CA ASP A 170 6.72 10.68 21.00
C ASP A 170 7.11 10.06 22.38
N GLY A 171 8.40 9.74 22.54
CA GLY A 171 8.94 9.10 23.73
C GLY A 171 8.66 7.59 23.85
N ALA A 172 8.01 6.96 22.86
CA ALA A 172 7.77 5.53 22.91
C ALA A 172 9.07 4.73 22.70
N ALA A 173 9.32 3.77 23.57
CA ALA A 173 10.32 2.73 23.37
C ALA A 173 9.90 1.81 22.22
N LYS A 174 10.88 1.33 21.46
CA LYS A 174 10.63 0.47 20.29
C LYS A 174 11.40 -0.82 20.42
N GLU A 175 10.68 -1.91 20.40
CA GLU A 175 11.23 -3.26 20.31
C GLU A 175 11.07 -3.73 18.87
N ARG A 176 12.07 -4.44 18.34
CA ARG A 176 12.07 -4.93 16.95
C ARG A 176 12.52 -6.35 16.90
N TYR A 177 11.81 -7.13 16.10
CA TYR A 177 12.07 -8.54 15.92
C TYR A 177 11.94 -8.90 14.44
N LEU A 178 12.63 -9.93 14.05
CA LEU A 178 12.62 -10.50 12.71
C LEU A 178 12.26 -11.98 12.80
N ALA A 179 11.32 -12.43 12.01
CA ALA A 179 11.10 -13.82 11.67
C ALA A 179 11.68 -14.09 10.28
N LEU A 180 12.38 -15.20 10.14
CA LEU A 180 12.82 -15.75 8.86
C LEU A 180 12.17 -17.12 8.67
N PRO A 181 11.85 -17.52 7.44
CA PRO A 181 11.47 -18.91 7.16
C PRO A 181 12.60 -19.88 7.56
N ASP A 182 12.22 -21.08 7.96
CA ASP A 182 13.15 -22.10 8.43
C ASP A 182 14.23 -22.41 7.39
N GLY A 183 15.50 -22.35 7.83
CA GLY A 183 16.66 -22.61 6.98
C GLY A 183 17.08 -21.45 6.07
N GLU A 184 16.29 -20.39 5.96
CA GLU A 184 16.57 -19.24 5.11
C GLU A 184 17.53 -18.23 5.79
N ARG A 185 18.17 -17.42 4.96
CA ARG A 185 19.12 -16.38 5.39
C ARG A 185 18.88 -15.08 4.64
N ILE A 186 19.16 -13.97 5.30
CA ILE A 186 19.17 -12.66 4.66
C ILE A 186 20.34 -12.59 3.70
N GLY A 187 20.04 -12.33 2.44
CA GLY A 187 21.01 -12.05 1.39
C GLY A 187 21.48 -10.60 1.38
N ARG A 188 22.33 -10.27 0.39
CA ARG A 188 22.66 -8.89 0.03
C ARG A 188 22.55 -8.72 -1.47
N THR A 189 21.90 -7.64 -1.88
CA THR A 189 21.85 -7.24 -3.29
C THR A 189 23.21 -6.73 -3.78
N ALA A 190 23.38 -6.61 -5.09
CA ALA A 190 24.58 -6.00 -5.68
C ALA A 190 24.79 -4.53 -5.25
N ALA A 191 23.71 -3.83 -4.88
CA ALA A 191 23.75 -2.48 -4.33
C ALA A 191 24.15 -2.44 -2.85
N GLY A 192 24.20 -3.59 -2.19
CA GLY A 192 24.59 -3.74 -0.79
C GLY A 192 23.43 -3.71 0.20
N ASP A 193 22.21 -3.64 -0.28
CA ASP A 193 21.00 -3.70 0.54
C ASP A 193 20.73 -5.12 1.06
N PHE A 194 19.99 -5.23 2.15
CA PHE A 194 19.53 -6.51 2.64
C PHE A 194 18.45 -7.09 1.73
N ASP A 195 18.63 -8.35 1.35
CA ASP A 195 17.71 -9.15 0.56
C ASP A 195 17.04 -10.18 1.48
N PHE A 196 15.82 -9.89 1.89
CA PHE A 196 15.06 -10.75 2.79
C PHE A 196 14.36 -11.85 1.99
N PRO A 197 14.43 -13.11 2.43
CA PRO A 197 13.68 -14.18 1.79
C PRO A 197 12.16 -13.95 1.90
N ALA A 198 11.43 -14.39 0.89
CA ALA A 198 9.96 -14.33 0.89
C ALA A 198 9.40 -15.04 2.14
N GLY A 199 8.41 -14.44 2.79
CA GLY A 199 7.87 -14.92 4.07
C GLY A 199 8.62 -14.41 5.31
N SER A 200 9.62 -13.54 5.16
CA SER A 200 10.21 -12.82 6.30
C SER A 200 9.20 -11.84 6.90
N VAL A 201 9.19 -11.71 8.22
CA VAL A 201 8.34 -10.75 8.93
C VAL A 201 9.18 -9.87 9.84
N LEU A 202 9.01 -8.56 9.72
CA LEU A 202 9.57 -7.58 10.65
C LEU A 202 8.47 -7.15 11.62
N LEU A 203 8.66 -7.42 12.92
CA LEU A 203 7.75 -7.01 13.98
C LEU A 203 8.35 -5.80 14.70
N LYS A 204 7.53 -4.77 14.92
CA LYS A 204 7.91 -3.57 15.64
C LYS A 204 6.84 -3.20 16.65
N SER A 205 7.18 -3.25 17.93
CA SER A 205 6.31 -2.89 19.04
C SER A 205 6.70 -1.54 19.60
N PHE A 206 5.70 -0.72 19.95
CA PHE A 206 5.85 0.59 20.57
C PHE A 206 5.31 0.53 21.98
N ARG A 207 6.14 0.93 22.96
CA ARG A 207 5.74 0.99 24.37
C ARG A 207 5.89 2.40 24.92
N LEU A 208 4.87 2.89 25.60
CA LEU A 208 4.90 4.15 26.34
C LEU A 208 4.70 3.84 27.82
N ALA A 209 5.63 4.29 28.65
CA ALA A 209 5.66 3.99 30.10
C ALA A 209 5.49 2.48 30.41
N GLY A 210 6.12 1.62 29.59
CA GLY A 210 6.06 0.16 29.70
C GLY A 210 4.81 -0.51 29.11
N ARG A 211 3.78 0.27 28.79
CA ARG A 211 2.54 -0.27 28.19
C ARG A 211 2.71 -0.39 26.69
N LEU A 212 2.34 -1.54 26.11
CA LEU A 212 2.25 -1.73 24.67
C LEU A 212 1.13 -0.85 24.09
N ILE A 213 1.48 -0.02 23.11
CA ILE A 213 0.55 0.92 22.47
C ILE A 213 0.21 0.40 21.07
N GLU A 214 1.20 -0.12 20.34
CA GLU A 214 1.05 -0.53 18.97
C GLU A 214 2.03 -1.65 18.62
N THR A 215 1.61 -2.58 17.79
CA THR A 215 2.50 -3.55 17.12
C THR A 215 2.27 -3.48 15.62
N ARG A 216 3.34 -3.31 14.85
CA ARG A 216 3.34 -3.32 13.38
C ARG A 216 4.04 -4.57 12.89
N LEU A 217 3.43 -5.21 11.91
CA LEU A 217 4.03 -6.27 11.12
C LEU A 217 4.30 -5.73 9.71
N LEU A 218 5.48 -5.99 9.18
CA LEU A 218 5.85 -5.78 7.78
C LEU A 218 6.17 -7.18 7.23
N MET A 219 5.38 -7.60 6.27
CA MET A 219 5.47 -8.92 5.63
C MET A 219 5.79 -8.78 4.16
#